data_f4dbdc729e2cb2b929d1524a61998cf5
#
_entry.id   f4dbdc729e2cb2b929d1524a61998cf5
#
_cell.length_a   1.000
_cell.length_b   1.000
_cell.length_c   1.000
_cell.angle_alpha   90.00
_cell.angle_beta   90.00
_cell.angle_gamma   90.00
#
_symmetry.space_group_name_H-M   'P 1'
#
loop_
_entity.id
_entity.type
_entity.pdbx_description
1 polymer ?
#
loop_
_entity_poly.entity_id
_entity_poly.type
_entity_poly.pdbx_seq_one_letter_code
_entity_poly.pdbx_strand_id
1 'polypeptide(L)'
;GQRPARLLELRERRPFPVEHGQRRGVERIAALEPRGQVVSRGENVNPKLKTGEIEVHATELEIFNRSEPLPFQIEDQIDTAEEKRLQYRYLDLRRAPLQRTLMTRARINHLTRSHFTEAGFLELETPFMVKYTPGGARNFLVPSRLNPGKFYALAESPQLFKQLYMIAGFDRYFQVVRCFRDEDLRLDRQPEFTQIDVEMSFVSQDDVFDAIEGLIARLWREILGVELARPFPRMPFDESMDKYGNDKPDLRFEMPHAVLTGLVRQHQGGGVPLLAEAVKEGGIVKGMRVPASAGFSRTEID
;
A
#
# COMPACT_ATOMS: atom_id res chain seq x y z
N GLY A 1 -6.81 -16.91 56.32
CA GLY A 1 -7.20 -15.56 55.94
C GLY A 1 -7.18 -15.43 54.41
N GLN A 2 -8.33 -15.70 53.77
CA GLN A 2 -8.51 -15.46 52.34
C GLN A 2 -8.64 -13.95 52.11
N ARG A 3 -7.78 -13.39 51.30
CA ARG A 3 -7.93 -12.01 50.81
C ARG A 3 -9.08 -11.98 49.80
N PRO A 4 -10.02 -11.01 49.88
CA PRO A 4 -11.06 -10.88 48.85
C PRO A 4 -10.42 -10.53 47.50
N ALA A 5 -10.87 -11.22 46.45
CA ALA A 5 -10.47 -10.96 45.08
C ALA A 5 -10.81 -9.49 44.71
N ARG A 6 -9.83 -8.71 44.29
CA ARG A 6 -10.03 -7.36 43.76
C ARG A 6 -10.93 -7.44 42.52
N LEU A 7 -12.04 -6.67 42.58
CA LEU A 7 -12.80 -6.35 41.38
C LEU A 7 -11.81 -5.72 40.34
N LEU A 8 -11.51 -6.43 39.28
CA LEU A 8 -10.86 -5.87 38.11
C LEU A 8 -11.93 -5.15 37.31
N GLU A 9 -12.00 -3.83 37.44
CA GLU A 9 -12.73 -2.99 36.48
C GLU A 9 -12.00 -3.05 35.13
N LEU A 10 -12.43 -3.96 34.26
CA LEU A 10 -11.99 -4.01 32.89
C LEU A 10 -12.66 -2.88 32.11
N ARG A 11 -12.12 -1.66 32.19
CA ARG A 11 -12.45 -0.56 31.30
C ARG A 11 -11.77 -0.77 29.94
N GLU A 12 -12.05 -1.85 29.24
CA GLU A 12 -11.75 -1.94 27.82
C GLU A 12 -12.94 -1.43 27.01
N ARG A 13 -12.83 -0.20 26.53
CA ARG A 13 -13.76 0.42 25.55
C ARG A 13 -13.59 -0.21 24.17
N ARG A 14 -13.65 -1.53 24.05
CA ARG A 14 -13.76 -2.23 22.77
C ARG A 14 -15.08 -2.96 22.76
N PRO A 15 -15.96 -2.71 21.75
CA PRO A 15 -17.14 -3.55 21.60
C PRO A 15 -16.66 -4.97 21.31
N PHE A 16 -17.03 -5.90 22.16
CA PHE A 16 -16.76 -7.32 21.96
C PHE A 16 -17.52 -7.80 20.72
N PRO A 17 -16.92 -8.63 19.86
CA PRO A 17 -17.70 -9.36 18.87
C PRO A 17 -18.61 -10.34 19.61
N VAL A 18 -19.91 -10.11 19.55
CA VAL A 18 -20.90 -11.07 20.02
C VAL A 18 -20.97 -12.18 18.98
N GLU A 19 -20.51 -13.39 19.32
CA GLU A 19 -20.72 -14.56 18.46
C GLU A 19 -22.21 -14.80 18.24
N HIS A 20 -22.64 -14.73 16.99
CA HIS A 20 -24.03 -14.91 16.61
C HIS A 20 -24.38 -16.41 16.52
N GLY A 21 -24.87 -16.97 17.61
CA GLY A 21 -25.74 -18.13 17.52
C GLY A 21 -27.06 -17.70 16.90
N GLN A 22 -27.46 -18.32 15.78
CA GLN A 22 -28.79 -18.12 15.18
C GLN A 22 -29.89 -18.58 16.17
N ARG A 23 -30.38 -17.66 16.99
CA ARG A 23 -31.65 -17.82 17.69
C ARG A 23 -32.60 -16.71 17.24
N ARG A 24 -33.76 -17.11 16.71
CA ARG A 24 -34.87 -16.20 16.37
C ARG A 24 -35.26 -15.44 17.64
N GLY A 25 -35.29 -14.12 17.60
CA GLY A 25 -35.87 -13.28 18.63
C GLY A 25 -34.87 -12.54 19.56
N VAL A 26 -33.57 -12.55 19.28
CA VAL A 26 -32.60 -11.79 20.10
C VAL A 26 -32.50 -10.34 19.61
N GLU A 27 -32.83 -9.39 20.46
CA GLU A 27 -32.59 -7.97 20.21
C GLU A 27 -31.10 -7.74 19.92
N ARG A 28 -30.81 -6.97 18.85
CA ARG A 28 -29.44 -6.67 18.46
C ARG A 28 -28.92 -5.49 19.28
N ILE A 29 -27.76 -5.65 19.87
CA ILE A 29 -27.17 -4.71 20.79
C ILE A 29 -25.89 -4.16 20.17
N ALA A 30 -25.76 -2.83 20.07
CA ALA A 30 -24.61 -2.17 19.49
C ALA A 30 -23.46 -2.02 20.51
N ALA A 31 -23.80 -1.81 21.79
CA ALA A 31 -22.83 -1.71 22.86
C ALA A 31 -23.46 -2.16 24.18
N LEU A 32 -22.74 -2.94 24.94
CA LEU A 32 -23.13 -3.41 26.27
C LEU A 32 -21.93 -3.47 27.21
N GLU A 33 -22.17 -3.35 28.49
CA GLU A 33 -21.18 -3.57 29.55
C GLU A 33 -21.69 -4.68 30.46
N PRO A 34 -21.06 -5.86 30.50
CA PRO A 34 -21.36 -6.88 31.48
C PRO A 34 -20.54 -6.61 32.75
N ARG A 35 -21.20 -6.69 33.90
CA ARG A 35 -20.55 -6.72 35.22
C ARG A 35 -20.71 -8.09 35.81
N GLY A 36 -19.67 -8.66 36.37
CA GLY A 36 -19.73 -9.99 36.91
C GLY A 36 -18.39 -10.52 37.41
N GLN A 37 -18.35 -11.81 37.64
CA GLN A 37 -17.17 -12.51 38.12
C GLN A 37 -16.42 -13.20 36.97
N VAL A 38 -15.09 -12.97 36.87
CA VAL A 38 -14.23 -13.69 35.98
C VAL A 38 -13.94 -15.08 36.56
N VAL A 39 -14.23 -16.13 35.82
CA VAL A 39 -14.03 -17.51 36.22
C VAL A 39 -13.22 -18.28 35.16
N SER A 40 -12.58 -19.38 35.57
CA SER A 40 -11.92 -20.28 34.64
C SER A 40 -12.96 -21.09 33.86
N ARG A 41 -12.73 -21.30 32.58
CA ARG A 41 -13.53 -22.21 31.75
C ARG A 41 -13.25 -23.70 32.02
N GLY A 42 -12.27 -24.02 32.88
CA GLY A 42 -11.90 -25.39 33.19
C GLY A 42 -11.54 -26.17 31.94
N GLU A 43 -12.29 -27.22 31.65
CA GLU A 43 -12.08 -28.07 30.46
C GLU A 43 -12.62 -27.44 29.15
N ASN A 44 -13.43 -26.38 29.24
CA ASN A 44 -14.08 -25.72 28.09
C ASN A 44 -13.26 -24.56 27.51
N VAL A 45 -11.94 -24.68 27.50
CA VAL A 45 -11.04 -23.67 26.94
C VAL A 45 -11.34 -23.46 25.43
N ASN A 46 -11.48 -22.20 25.02
CA ASN A 46 -11.64 -21.86 23.61
C ASN A 46 -10.29 -21.39 23.00
N PRO A 47 -9.56 -22.24 22.27
CA PRO A 47 -8.23 -21.91 21.75
C PRO A 47 -8.25 -20.82 20.64
N LYS A 48 -9.42 -20.46 20.13
CA LYS A 48 -9.59 -19.40 19.12
C LYS A 48 -9.60 -17.99 19.73
N LEU A 49 -9.77 -17.88 21.04
CA LEU A 49 -9.80 -16.60 21.76
C LEU A 49 -8.51 -16.40 22.56
N LYS A 50 -7.97 -15.18 22.56
CA LYS A 50 -6.80 -14.82 23.40
C LYS A 50 -7.06 -14.99 24.90
N THR A 51 -8.31 -14.85 25.31
CA THR A 51 -8.79 -15.01 26.70
C THR A 51 -9.62 -16.27 26.84
N GLY A 52 -9.39 -17.26 26.02
CA GLY A 52 -10.23 -18.47 25.95
C GLY A 52 -10.20 -19.37 27.18
N GLU A 53 -9.29 -19.15 28.12
CA GLU A 53 -9.19 -19.88 29.40
C GLU A 53 -10.16 -19.35 30.45
N ILE A 54 -10.70 -18.16 30.25
CA ILE A 54 -11.57 -17.48 31.20
C ILE A 54 -12.90 -17.08 30.56
N GLU A 55 -13.92 -16.88 31.39
CA GLU A 55 -15.22 -16.32 31.00
C GLU A 55 -15.75 -15.40 32.08
N VAL A 56 -16.74 -14.60 31.77
CA VAL A 56 -17.42 -13.69 32.73
C VAL A 56 -18.80 -14.24 33.01
N HIS A 57 -19.03 -14.61 34.26
CA HIS A 57 -20.38 -14.86 34.76
C HIS A 57 -21.04 -13.52 35.07
N ALA A 58 -21.80 -13.01 34.11
CA ALA A 58 -22.42 -11.71 34.20
C ALA A 58 -23.59 -11.74 35.21
N THR A 59 -23.56 -10.84 36.19
CA THR A 59 -24.64 -10.60 37.17
C THR A 59 -25.48 -9.37 36.77
N GLU A 60 -24.88 -8.44 36.04
CA GLU A 60 -25.52 -7.24 35.53
C GLU A 60 -25.17 -7.06 34.06
N LEU A 61 -26.11 -6.52 33.29
CA LEU A 61 -25.91 -6.22 31.88
C LEU A 61 -26.53 -4.86 31.58
N GLU A 62 -25.68 -3.89 31.29
CA GLU A 62 -26.10 -2.56 30.84
C GLU A 62 -26.05 -2.46 29.31
N ILE A 63 -27.18 -2.20 28.67
CA ILE A 63 -27.28 -2.00 27.24
C ILE A 63 -27.18 -0.50 26.96
N PHE A 64 -26.04 -0.05 26.42
CA PHE A 64 -25.85 1.35 26.10
C PHE A 64 -26.60 1.78 24.86
N ASN A 65 -26.71 0.91 23.85
CA ASN A 65 -27.40 1.21 22.62
C ASN A 65 -27.86 -0.04 21.88
N ARG A 66 -28.99 0.09 21.18
CA ARG A 66 -29.52 -0.94 20.28
C ARG A 66 -29.04 -0.67 18.86
N SER A 67 -28.90 -1.70 18.03
CA SER A 67 -28.50 -1.57 16.65
C SER A 67 -29.51 -2.16 15.68
N GLU A 68 -29.55 -1.56 14.51
CA GLU A 68 -30.18 -2.17 13.33
C GLU A 68 -29.40 -3.40 12.85
N PRO A 69 -30.00 -4.28 12.05
CA PRO A 69 -29.31 -5.37 11.39
C PRO A 69 -28.10 -4.88 10.59
N LEU A 70 -26.95 -5.53 10.79
CA LEU A 70 -25.77 -5.19 9.99
C LEU A 70 -26.01 -5.55 8.51
N PRO A 71 -25.60 -4.68 7.58
CA PRO A 71 -25.72 -4.93 6.14
C PRO A 71 -24.85 -6.09 5.64
N PHE A 72 -23.80 -6.44 6.39
CA PHE A 72 -22.93 -7.59 6.18
C PHE A 72 -22.21 -7.97 7.50
N GLN A 73 -21.65 -9.17 7.55
CA GLN A 73 -20.91 -9.65 8.73
C GLN A 73 -19.53 -8.97 8.80
N ILE A 74 -19.07 -8.69 10.04
CA ILE A 74 -17.73 -8.12 10.30
C ILE A 74 -16.77 -9.28 10.55
N GLU A 75 -16.41 -9.97 9.46
CA GLU A 75 -15.50 -11.12 9.47
C GLU A 75 -14.29 -10.85 8.56
N ASP A 76 -13.20 -11.59 8.75
CA ASP A 76 -11.98 -11.42 7.97
C ASP A 76 -12.17 -11.76 6.50
N GLN A 77 -12.96 -12.80 6.22
CA GLN A 77 -13.33 -13.22 4.87
C GLN A 77 -14.83 -13.07 4.68
N ILE A 78 -15.25 -12.24 3.72
CA ILE A 78 -16.65 -12.03 3.38
C ILE A 78 -16.83 -11.98 1.86
N ASP A 79 -17.95 -12.51 1.41
CA ASP A 79 -18.37 -12.51 0.01
C ASP A 79 -19.31 -11.32 -0.30
N THR A 80 -19.09 -10.20 0.34
CA THR A 80 -19.91 -9.00 0.15
C THR A 80 -19.30 -8.11 -0.92
N ALA A 81 -20.10 -7.71 -1.91
CA ALA A 81 -19.68 -6.83 -2.99
C ALA A 81 -19.00 -5.55 -2.47
N GLU A 82 -18.00 -5.08 -3.18
CA GLU A 82 -17.18 -3.94 -2.77
C GLU A 82 -18.00 -2.66 -2.62
N GLU A 83 -18.95 -2.42 -3.53
CA GLU A 83 -19.85 -1.26 -3.46
C GLU A 83 -20.59 -1.16 -2.13
N LYS A 84 -21.12 -2.30 -1.65
CA LYS A 84 -21.81 -2.35 -0.36
C LYS A 84 -20.86 -2.11 0.80
N ARG A 85 -19.63 -2.62 0.73
CA ARG A 85 -18.60 -2.38 1.74
C ARG A 85 -18.16 -0.92 1.75
N LEU A 86 -18.10 -0.27 0.59
CA LEU A 86 -17.79 1.16 0.48
C LEU A 86 -18.92 2.03 1.02
N GLN A 87 -20.17 1.67 0.74
CA GLN A 87 -21.34 2.36 1.29
C GLN A 87 -21.36 2.37 2.83
N TYR A 88 -20.96 1.26 3.45
CA TYR A 88 -20.86 1.11 4.91
C TYR A 88 -19.41 1.02 5.36
N ARG A 89 -18.56 1.91 4.85
CA ARG A 89 -17.10 1.86 5.04
C ARG A 89 -16.68 1.80 6.50
N TYR A 90 -17.39 2.47 7.39
CA TYR A 90 -17.15 2.44 8.85
C TYR A 90 -17.31 1.04 9.47
N LEU A 91 -18.17 0.19 8.91
CA LEU A 91 -18.29 -1.22 9.33
C LEU A 91 -17.17 -2.07 8.71
N ASP A 92 -16.88 -1.88 7.43
CA ASP A 92 -15.81 -2.60 6.74
C ASP A 92 -14.44 -2.34 7.38
N LEU A 93 -14.18 -1.11 7.84
CA LEU A 93 -12.97 -0.75 8.58
C LEU A 93 -12.83 -1.42 9.96
N ARG A 94 -13.87 -2.06 10.46
CA ARG A 94 -13.79 -2.87 11.70
C ARG A 94 -13.20 -4.27 11.47
N ARG A 95 -13.10 -4.70 10.22
CA ARG A 95 -12.51 -5.99 9.84
C ARG A 95 -11.01 -5.97 10.07
N ALA A 96 -10.47 -7.04 10.66
CA ALA A 96 -9.05 -7.12 11.00
C ALA A 96 -8.10 -6.93 9.79
N PRO A 97 -8.38 -7.44 8.58
CA PRO A 97 -7.51 -7.18 7.43
C PRO A 97 -7.35 -5.69 7.11
N LEU A 98 -8.45 -4.91 7.11
CA LEU A 98 -8.40 -3.49 6.83
C LEU A 98 -7.76 -2.68 7.97
N GLN A 99 -8.02 -3.07 9.22
CA GLN A 99 -7.34 -2.47 10.38
C GLN A 99 -5.83 -2.68 10.29
N ARG A 100 -5.38 -3.92 10.00
CA ARG A 100 -3.95 -4.21 9.81
C ARG A 100 -3.34 -3.35 8.71
N THR A 101 -4.02 -3.19 7.57
CA THR A 101 -3.54 -2.34 6.46
C THR A 101 -3.36 -0.89 6.90
N LEU A 102 -4.34 -0.31 7.59
CA LEU A 102 -4.24 1.08 8.07
C LEU A 102 -3.18 1.25 9.15
N MET A 103 -3.06 0.30 10.07
CA MET A 103 -2.02 0.32 11.11
C MET A 103 -0.61 0.19 10.50
N THR A 104 -0.45 -0.69 9.49
CA THR A 104 0.80 -0.83 8.75
C THR A 104 1.15 0.46 8.02
N ARG A 105 0.18 1.10 7.35
CA ARG A 105 0.38 2.40 6.71
C ARG A 105 0.81 3.48 7.71
N ALA A 106 0.16 3.54 8.88
CA ALA A 106 0.53 4.49 9.93
C ALA A 106 1.97 4.26 10.42
N ARG A 107 2.38 2.98 10.58
CA ARG A 107 3.75 2.61 10.96
C ARG A 107 4.77 2.97 9.88
N ILE A 108 4.46 2.73 8.60
CA ILE A 108 5.29 3.15 7.46
C ILE A 108 5.54 4.66 7.51
N ASN A 109 4.49 5.48 7.67
CA ASN A 109 4.62 6.93 7.74
C ASN A 109 5.49 7.37 8.93
N HIS A 110 5.33 6.74 10.09
CA HIS A 110 6.13 7.03 11.27
C HIS A 110 7.62 6.69 11.04
N LEU A 111 7.91 5.49 10.53
CA LEU A 111 9.28 5.05 10.24
C LEU A 111 9.96 5.91 9.17
N THR A 112 9.22 6.34 8.16
CA THR A 112 9.71 7.24 7.12
C THR A 112 10.13 8.58 7.70
N ARG A 113 9.29 9.19 8.55
CA ARG A 113 9.62 10.44 9.24
C ARG A 113 10.84 10.29 10.14
N SER A 114 10.87 9.23 10.95
CA SER A 114 12.02 8.96 11.82
C SER A 114 13.29 8.79 11.02
N HIS A 115 13.25 8.04 9.92
CA HIS A 115 14.44 7.79 9.08
C HIS A 115 15.01 9.08 8.52
N PHE A 116 14.19 9.90 7.87
CA PHE A 116 14.68 11.13 7.26
C PHE A 116 15.08 12.19 8.30
N THR A 117 14.35 12.30 9.40
CA THR A 117 14.73 13.22 10.50
C THR A 117 16.08 12.83 11.11
N GLU A 118 16.31 11.55 11.37
CA GLU A 118 17.57 11.02 11.88
C GLU A 118 18.73 11.24 10.88
N ALA A 119 18.44 11.24 9.57
CA ALA A 119 19.39 11.54 8.50
C ALA A 119 19.57 13.06 8.25
N GLY A 120 19.00 13.92 9.08
CA GLY A 120 19.16 15.37 9.01
C GLY A 120 18.31 16.08 7.95
N PHE A 121 17.24 15.42 7.48
CA PHE A 121 16.25 16.07 6.61
C PHE A 121 15.21 16.82 7.43
N LEU A 122 14.70 17.90 6.85
CA LEU A 122 13.61 18.69 7.39
C LEU A 122 12.29 18.32 6.70
N GLU A 123 11.25 17.99 7.47
CA GLU A 123 9.90 17.86 6.94
C GLU A 123 9.28 19.26 6.80
N LEU A 124 9.14 19.74 5.57
CA LEU A 124 8.60 21.09 5.27
C LEU A 124 7.30 20.93 4.48
N GLU A 125 6.22 21.55 5.00
CA GLU A 125 4.92 21.53 4.35
C GLU A 125 4.85 22.48 3.16
N THR A 126 4.09 22.07 2.14
CA THR A 126 3.83 22.84 0.92
C THR A 126 2.35 23.00 0.68
N PRO A 127 1.90 24.10 0.01
CA PRO A 127 0.50 24.30 -0.31
C PRO A 127 -0.05 23.24 -1.27
N PHE A 128 -1.32 22.87 -1.10
CA PHE A 128 -2.04 22.00 -2.05
C PHE A 128 -2.77 22.78 -3.13
N MET A 129 -3.35 23.94 -2.78
CA MET A 129 -3.98 24.85 -3.74
C MET A 129 -2.96 25.84 -4.28
N VAL A 130 -2.55 25.60 -5.51
CA VAL A 130 -1.45 26.33 -6.15
C VAL A 130 -1.90 26.96 -7.46
N LYS A 131 -1.05 27.77 -8.08
CA LYS A 131 -1.22 28.17 -9.46
C LYS A 131 -0.98 26.97 -10.36
N TYR A 132 -1.78 26.82 -11.42
CA TYR A 132 -1.52 25.80 -12.45
C TYR A 132 -0.06 25.93 -12.93
N THR A 133 0.64 24.81 -12.88
CA THR A 133 1.98 24.66 -13.43
C THR A 133 1.93 23.55 -14.47
N PRO A 134 2.44 23.78 -15.70
CA PRO A 134 2.55 22.70 -16.68
C PRO A 134 3.50 21.63 -16.11
N GLY A 135 2.96 20.46 -15.87
CA GLY A 135 3.66 19.29 -15.34
C GLY A 135 3.39 18.06 -16.21
N GLY A 136 3.75 16.89 -15.73
CA GLY A 136 3.52 15.61 -16.42
C GLY A 136 2.08 15.11 -16.35
N ALA A 137 1.23 15.69 -15.47
CA ALA A 137 -0.13 15.25 -15.23
C ALA A 137 -1.15 16.40 -15.42
N ARG A 138 -2.41 16.06 -15.65
CA ARG A 138 -3.50 17.04 -15.61
C ARG A 138 -3.85 17.37 -14.17
N ASN A 139 -4.11 18.66 -13.90
CA ASN A 139 -4.49 19.14 -12.58
C ASN A 139 -6.00 19.16 -12.41
N PHE A 140 -6.49 18.82 -11.22
CA PHE A 140 -7.84 19.21 -10.79
C PHE A 140 -7.91 20.71 -10.56
N LEU A 141 -8.96 21.35 -11.02
CA LEU A 141 -9.17 22.78 -10.89
C LEU A 141 -10.20 23.10 -9.82
N VAL A 142 -9.89 24.09 -8.97
CA VAL A 142 -10.78 24.58 -7.92
C VAL A 142 -11.18 26.01 -8.25
N PRO A 143 -12.46 26.32 -8.51
CA PRO A 143 -12.90 27.68 -8.83
C PRO A 143 -12.65 28.65 -7.66
N SER A 144 -12.14 29.83 -7.97
CA SER A 144 -11.99 30.88 -6.97
C SER A 144 -13.31 31.64 -6.78
N ARG A 145 -13.88 31.60 -5.58
CA ARG A 145 -15.07 32.37 -5.22
C ARG A 145 -14.82 33.89 -5.25
N LEU A 146 -13.62 34.31 -4.85
CA LEU A 146 -13.26 35.72 -4.75
C LEU A 146 -12.85 36.36 -6.08
N ASN A 147 -12.42 35.54 -7.04
CA ASN A 147 -11.93 36.01 -8.34
C ASN A 147 -12.68 35.25 -9.45
N PRO A 148 -13.83 35.72 -9.90
CA PRO A 148 -14.62 35.09 -10.96
C PRO A 148 -13.78 34.81 -12.22
N GLY A 149 -13.91 33.61 -12.79
CA GLY A 149 -13.16 33.18 -13.96
C GLY A 149 -11.71 32.74 -13.68
N LYS A 150 -11.26 32.77 -12.41
CA LYS A 150 -9.94 32.24 -12.01
C LYS A 150 -10.07 30.95 -11.21
N PHE A 151 -9.03 30.14 -11.28
CA PHE A 151 -8.98 28.81 -10.64
C PHE A 151 -7.66 28.64 -9.89
N TYR A 152 -7.72 27.87 -8.81
CA TYR A 152 -6.57 27.18 -8.24
C TYR A 152 -6.44 25.83 -8.90
N ALA A 153 -5.23 25.28 -8.93
CA ALA A 153 -4.96 23.89 -9.26
C ALA A 153 -4.62 23.11 -7.98
N LEU A 154 -5.05 21.84 -7.89
CA LEU A 154 -4.53 20.95 -6.86
C LEU A 154 -3.14 20.46 -7.30
N ALA A 155 -2.18 20.48 -6.37
CA ALA A 155 -0.79 20.13 -6.66
C ALA A 155 -0.62 18.67 -7.07
N GLU A 156 -0.03 18.42 -8.24
CA GLU A 156 0.35 17.07 -8.70
C GLU A 156 1.59 16.52 -7.98
N SER A 157 2.43 17.42 -7.47
CA SER A 157 3.59 17.18 -6.61
C SER A 157 4.06 18.51 -6.01
N PRO A 158 4.88 18.52 -4.96
CA PRO A 158 5.45 19.75 -4.39
C PRO A 158 6.65 20.31 -5.18
N GLN A 159 6.85 19.92 -6.44
CA GLN A 159 8.04 20.18 -7.24
C GLN A 159 8.52 21.64 -7.23
N LEU A 160 7.61 22.60 -7.42
CA LEU A 160 7.98 24.02 -7.42
C LEU A 160 8.52 24.48 -6.05
N PHE A 161 7.84 24.04 -4.99
CA PHE A 161 8.16 24.50 -3.63
C PHE A 161 9.45 23.88 -3.11
N LYS A 162 9.68 22.58 -3.37
CA LYS A 162 10.94 21.94 -2.95
C LYS A 162 12.15 22.55 -3.65
N GLN A 163 12.05 22.96 -4.92
CA GLN A 163 13.10 23.74 -5.59
C GLN A 163 13.36 25.07 -4.90
N LEU A 164 12.30 25.79 -4.50
CA LEU A 164 12.45 27.03 -3.75
C LEU A 164 13.11 26.81 -2.38
N TYR A 165 12.82 25.69 -1.71
CA TYR A 165 13.49 25.32 -0.46
C TYR A 165 14.99 25.08 -0.67
N MET A 166 15.37 24.37 -1.75
CA MET A 166 16.80 24.20 -2.08
C MET A 166 17.50 25.55 -2.31
N ILE A 167 16.89 26.47 -3.09
CA ILE A 167 17.41 27.83 -3.32
C ILE A 167 17.52 28.62 -2.01
N ALA A 168 16.59 28.40 -1.08
CA ALA A 168 16.57 29.04 0.23
C ALA A 168 17.58 28.43 1.24
N GLY A 169 18.33 27.41 0.86
CA GLY A 169 19.37 26.79 1.69
C GLY A 169 18.89 25.66 2.61
N PHE A 170 17.69 25.09 2.34
CA PHE A 170 17.23 23.87 3.03
C PHE A 170 17.73 22.64 2.28
N ASP A 171 19.00 22.30 2.43
CA ASP A 171 19.71 21.33 1.59
C ASP A 171 19.19 19.90 1.65
N ARG A 172 18.38 19.57 2.64
CA ARG A 172 17.76 18.24 2.82
C ARG A 172 16.30 18.39 3.21
N TYR A 173 15.43 18.19 2.26
CA TYR A 173 13.98 18.28 2.42
C TYR A 173 13.33 16.91 2.25
N PHE A 174 12.29 16.64 3.01
CA PHE A 174 11.31 15.60 2.69
C PHE A 174 9.90 16.01 3.11
N GLN A 175 8.91 15.34 2.55
CA GLN A 175 7.51 15.47 2.96
C GLN A 175 6.74 14.18 2.66
N VAL A 176 5.88 13.75 3.58
CA VAL A 176 4.85 12.76 3.31
C VAL A 176 3.60 13.52 2.86
N VAL A 177 3.47 13.73 1.57
CA VAL A 177 2.57 14.72 0.98
C VAL A 177 1.44 14.11 0.17
N ARG A 178 0.26 14.72 0.23
CA ARG A 178 -0.87 14.39 -0.62
C ARG A 178 -0.70 15.04 -2.00
N CYS A 179 -0.89 14.24 -3.06
CA CYS A 179 -0.80 14.67 -4.44
C CYS A 179 -2.06 14.31 -5.21
N PHE A 180 -2.34 15.08 -6.27
CA PHE A 180 -3.58 14.99 -7.03
C PHE A 180 -3.29 14.98 -8.53
N ARG A 181 -3.81 13.98 -9.26
CA ARG A 181 -3.63 13.88 -10.72
C ARG A 181 -4.92 13.46 -11.37
N ASP A 182 -5.40 14.25 -12.32
CA ASP A 182 -6.60 13.97 -13.11
C ASP A 182 -6.20 13.11 -14.33
N GLU A 183 -5.92 11.84 -14.06
CA GLU A 183 -5.48 10.85 -15.04
C GLU A 183 -6.38 9.61 -15.00
N ASP A 184 -6.26 8.78 -16.03
CA ASP A 184 -6.98 7.52 -16.10
C ASP A 184 -6.61 6.60 -14.94
N LEU A 185 -7.64 6.06 -14.30
CA LEU A 185 -7.47 5.13 -13.17
C LEU A 185 -6.88 3.80 -13.67
N ARG A 186 -5.97 3.25 -12.88
CA ARG A 186 -5.43 1.90 -13.05
C ARG A 186 -5.52 1.16 -11.71
N LEU A 187 -5.23 -0.13 -11.72
CA LEU A 187 -5.29 -0.95 -10.51
C LEU A 187 -4.49 -0.36 -9.33
N ASP A 188 -3.35 0.26 -9.61
CA ASP A 188 -2.41 0.84 -8.66
C ASP A 188 -2.36 2.38 -8.67
N ARG A 189 -3.24 3.05 -9.44
CA ARG A 189 -3.27 4.51 -9.57
C ARG A 189 -4.59 5.10 -9.13
N GLN A 190 -4.51 6.05 -8.22
CA GLN A 190 -5.65 6.81 -7.71
C GLN A 190 -5.46 8.30 -8.01
N PRO A 191 -6.55 9.06 -8.22
CA PRO A 191 -6.47 10.49 -8.51
C PRO A 191 -5.93 11.32 -7.34
N GLU A 192 -6.05 10.79 -6.13
CA GLU A 192 -5.51 11.33 -4.89
C GLU A 192 -4.65 10.25 -4.22
N PHE A 193 -3.38 10.53 -4.00
CA PHE A 193 -2.42 9.58 -3.43
C PHE A 193 -1.39 10.28 -2.56
N THR A 194 -0.59 9.51 -1.84
CA THR A 194 0.48 10.04 -0.98
C THR A 194 1.84 9.73 -1.60
N GLN A 195 2.71 10.74 -1.67
CA GLN A 195 4.12 10.58 -2.01
C GLN A 195 4.97 10.68 -0.74
N ILE A 196 6.08 9.95 -0.72
CA ILE A 196 7.25 10.27 0.08
C ILE A 196 8.13 11.07 -0.86
N ASP A 197 8.09 12.40 -0.73
CA ASP A 197 8.82 13.32 -1.58
C ASP A 197 10.11 13.75 -0.89
N VAL A 198 11.23 13.74 -1.62
CA VAL A 198 12.56 14.01 -1.10
C VAL A 198 13.31 14.91 -2.08
N GLU A 199 14.04 15.88 -1.56
CA GLU A 199 14.93 16.72 -2.36
C GLU A 199 16.23 16.98 -1.61
N MET A 200 17.36 16.98 -2.32
CA MET A 200 18.69 17.15 -1.76
C MET A 200 19.53 18.06 -2.66
N SER A 201 20.28 18.98 -2.05
CA SER A 201 21.26 19.83 -2.74
C SER A 201 22.68 19.23 -2.66
N PHE A 202 23.51 19.53 -3.64
CA PHE A 202 24.95 19.20 -3.67
C PHE A 202 25.27 17.71 -3.51
N VAL A 203 24.46 16.86 -4.09
CA VAL A 203 24.58 15.41 -3.99
C VAL A 203 24.80 14.75 -5.34
N SER A 204 25.42 13.57 -5.31
CA SER A 204 25.54 12.66 -6.44
C SER A 204 24.36 11.68 -6.49
N GLN A 205 24.29 10.88 -7.54
CA GLN A 205 23.32 9.80 -7.69
C GLN A 205 23.41 8.78 -6.53
N ASP A 206 24.63 8.45 -6.12
CA ASP A 206 24.85 7.46 -5.05
C ASP A 206 24.37 7.95 -3.69
N ASP A 207 24.44 9.26 -3.40
CA ASP A 207 23.90 9.83 -2.17
C ASP A 207 22.38 9.68 -2.10
N VAL A 208 21.70 9.86 -3.23
CA VAL A 208 20.23 9.65 -3.33
C VAL A 208 19.90 8.18 -3.14
N PHE A 209 20.65 7.28 -3.79
CA PHE A 209 20.45 5.83 -3.62
C PHE A 209 20.66 5.42 -2.16
N ASP A 210 21.70 5.87 -1.50
CA ASP A 210 21.98 5.50 -0.10
C ASP A 210 20.84 5.92 0.83
N ALA A 211 20.32 7.16 0.67
CA ALA A 211 19.22 7.66 1.46
C ALA A 211 17.93 6.82 1.28
N ILE A 212 17.58 6.48 0.02
CA ILE A 212 16.37 5.72 -0.28
C ILE A 212 16.51 4.24 0.07
N GLU A 213 17.64 3.62 -0.24
CA GLU A 213 17.91 2.23 0.15
C GLU A 213 17.91 2.05 1.67
N GLY A 214 18.42 3.06 2.41
CA GLY A 214 18.35 3.08 3.87
C GLY A 214 16.92 3.04 4.38
N LEU A 215 16.04 3.85 3.78
CA LEU A 215 14.62 3.83 4.11
C LEU A 215 13.98 2.47 3.80
N ILE A 216 14.19 1.94 2.58
CA ILE A 216 13.59 0.67 2.17
C ILE A 216 14.06 -0.47 3.07
N ALA A 217 15.35 -0.58 3.34
CA ALA A 217 15.89 -1.61 4.24
C ALA A 217 15.29 -1.51 5.66
N ARG A 218 15.16 -0.29 6.20
CA ARG A 218 14.51 -0.06 7.49
C ARG A 218 13.04 -0.49 7.50
N LEU A 219 12.28 -0.15 6.46
CA LEU A 219 10.87 -0.53 6.34
C LEU A 219 10.71 -2.06 6.28
N TRP A 220 11.52 -2.75 5.48
CA TRP A 220 11.47 -4.22 5.39
C TRP A 220 11.79 -4.89 6.72
N ARG A 221 12.85 -4.45 7.38
CA ARG A 221 13.23 -4.97 8.70
C ARG A 221 12.15 -4.74 9.75
N GLU A 222 11.67 -3.50 9.88
CA GLU A 222 10.76 -3.11 10.97
C GLU A 222 9.31 -3.60 10.80
N ILE A 223 8.87 -3.84 9.56
CA ILE A 223 7.49 -4.24 9.25
C ILE A 223 7.38 -5.71 8.93
N LEU A 224 8.33 -6.25 8.17
CA LEU A 224 8.29 -7.61 7.67
C LEU A 224 9.27 -8.54 8.38
N GLY A 225 10.22 -8.01 9.16
CA GLY A 225 11.29 -8.80 9.79
C GLY A 225 12.31 -9.33 8.77
N VAL A 226 12.42 -8.70 7.58
CA VAL A 226 13.30 -9.13 6.50
C VAL A 226 14.48 -8.16 6.39
N GLU A 227 15.70 -8.70 6.48
CA GLU A 227 16.92 -7.94 6.22
C GLU A 227 17.23 -7.91 4.73
N LEU A 228 17.37 -6.72 4.18
CA LEU A 228 17.80 -6.51 2.78
C LEU A 228 19.27 -6.17 2.73
N ALA A 229 20.03 -6.88 1.88
CA ALA A 229 21.42 -6.56 1.63
C ALA A 229 21.55 -5.20 0.90
N ARG A 230 22.53 -4.40 1.28
CA ARG A 230 22.86 -3.10 0.66
C ARG A 230 24.32 -3.08 0.21
N PRO A 231 24.68 -2.35 -0.85
CA PRO A 231 23.81 -1.61 -1.77
C PRO A 231 22.94 -2.53 -2.62
N PHE A 232 21.79 -2.04 -3.09
CA PHE A 232 20.95 -2.79 -4.05
C PHE A 232 21.67 -2.95 -5.39
N PRO A 233 21.40 -4.02 -6.16
CA PRO A 233 21.98 -4.20 -7.48
C PRO A 233 21.74 -2.99 -8.39
N ARG A 234 22.74 -2.59 -9.12
CA ARG A 234 22.68 -1.51 -10.13
C ARG A 234 22.61 -2.12 -11.51
N MET A 235 21.66 -1.66 -12.31
CA MET A 235 21.52 -2.07 -13.71
C MET A 235 21.40 -0.82 -14.59
N PRO A 236 22.28 -0.63 -15.58
CA PRO A 236 22.12 0.44 -16.56
C PRO A 236 20.83 0.31 -17.36
N PHE A 237 20.26 1.44 -17.79
CA PHE A 237 19.03 1.47 -18.58
C PHE A 237 19.13 0.60 -19.85
N ASP A 238 20.22 0.76 -20.61
CA ASP A 238 20.44 0.00 -21.85
C ASP A 238 20.47 -1.51 -21.60
N GLU A 239 21.13 -1.94 -20.52
CA GLU A 239 21.15 -3.35 -20.13
C GLU A 239 19.76 -3.87 -19.77
N SER A 240 18.97 -3.07 -19.05
CA SER A 240 17.59 -3.42 -18.69
C SER A 240 16.70 -3.56 -19.93
N MET A 241 16.79 -2.60 -20.85
CA MET A 241 16.05 -2.63 -22.11
C MET A 241 16.51 -3.77 -23.03
N ASP A 242 17.80 -4.04 -23.07
CA ASP A 242 18.33 -5.15 -23.88
C ASP A 242 17.92 -6.51 -23.38
N LYS A 243 18.06 -6.75 -22.07
CA LYS A 243 17.78 -8.06 -21.47
C LYS A 243 16.30 -8.32 -21.18
N TYR A 244 15.54 -7.26 -20.86
CA TYR A 244 14.17 -7.44 -20.35
C TYR A 244 13.12 -6.62 -21.09
N GLY A 245 13.51 -5.67 -21.93
CA GLY A 245 12.58 -4.79 -22.66
C GLY A 245 11.78 -3.85 -21.76
N ASN A 246 12.25 -3.62 -20.54
CA ASN A 246 11.52 -2.88 -19.51
C ASN A 246 12.52 -2.11 -18.63
N ASP A 247 12.16 -0.91 -18.19
CA ASP A 247 12.97 -0.05 -17.32
C ASP A 247 12.91 -0.44 -15.83
N LYS A 248 12.06 -1.40 -15.47
CA LYS A 248 11.91 -1.94 -14.12
C LYS A 248 11.68 -3.47 -14.14
N PRO A 249 12.68 -4.25 -14.55
CA PRO A 249 12.51 -5.68 -14.70
C PRO A 249 12.31 -6.39 -13.37
N ASP A 250 11.49 -7.44 -13.37
CA ASP A 250 11.37 -8.34 -12.23
C ASP A 250 12.48 -9.41 -12.33
N LEU A 251 13.46 -9.32 -11.46
CA LEU A 251 14.61 -10.22 -11.44
C LEU A 251 14.40 -11.48 -10.59
N ARG A 252 13.18 -11.73 -10.10
CA ARG A 252 12.88 -12.93 -9.28
C ARG A 252 12.82 -14.20 -10.09
N PHE A 253 12.79 -14.10 -11.41
CA PHE A 253 12.81 -15.20 -12.36
C PHE A 253 13.74 -14.90 -13.53
N GLU A 254 14.40 -15.93 -14.05
CA GLU A 254 15.37 -15.81 -15.13
C GLU A 254 14.70 -16.01 -16.50
N MET A 255 14.31 -14.92 -17.16
CA MET A 255 13.77 -14.95 -18.52
C MET A 255 14.28 -13.76 -19.33
N PRO A 256 15.61 -13.60 -19.50
CA PRO A 256 16.16 -12.52 -20.29
C PRO A 256 15.93 -12.77 -21.79
N HIS A 257 15.85 -11.69 -22.54
CA HIS A 257 15.83 -11.72 -24.00
C HIS A 257 17.16 -12.24 -24.54
N ALA A 258 17.11 -13.11 -25.54
CA ALA A 258 18.24 -13.53 -26.34
C ALA A 258 18.21 -12.84 -27.71
N VAL A 259 19.33 -12.31 -28.18
CA VAL A 259 19.45 -11.73 -29.53
C VAL A 259 19.53 -12.85 -30.53
N LEU A 260 18.52 -13.00 -31.38
CA LEU A 260 18.39 -14.02 -32.40
C LEU A 260 18.68 -13.50 -33.82
N THR A 261 18.99 -12.21 -34.00
CA THR A 261 19.20 -11.56 -35.30
C THR A 261 20.22 -12.31 -36.18
N GLY A 262 21.33 -12.78 -35.59
CA GLY A 262 22.35 -13.54 -36.30
C GLY A 262 21.81 -14.88 -36.82
N LEU A 263 21.08 -15.60 -36.01
CA LEU A 263 20.45 -16.88 -36.33
C LEU A 263 19.38 -16.70 -37.42
N VAL A 264 18.51 -15.70 -37.27
CA VAL A 264 17.48 -15.37 -38.27
C VAL A 264 18.09 -15.00 -39.60
N ARG A 265 19.20 -14.26 -39.64
CA ARG A 265 19.95 -13.91 -40.87
C ARG A 265 20.54 -15.15 -41.52
N GLN A 266 21.18 -16.01 -40.76
CA GLN A 266 21.79 -17.25 -41.24
C GLN A 266 20.76 -18.18 -41.92
N HIS A 267 19.54 -18.24 -41.37
CA HIS A 267 18.46 -19.09 -41.86
C HIS A 267 17.43 -18.35 -42.72
N GLN A 268 17.75 -17.16 -43.23
CA GLN A 268 16.89 -16.37 -44.13
C GLN A 268 15.45 -16.19 -43.61
N GLY A 269 15.32 -15.97 -42.30
CA GLY A 269 14.02 -15.81 -41.65
C GLY A 269 13.35 -17.10 -41.21
N GLY A 270 13.95 -18.29 -41.47
CA GLY A 270 13.39 -19.58 -41.04
C GLY A 270 11.99 -19.88 -41.57
N GLY A 271 11.64 -19.35 -42.76
CA GLY A 271 10.29 -19.48 -43.32
C GLY A 271 9.25 -18.48 -42.79
N VAL A 272 9.64 -17.54 -41.93
CA VAL A 272 8.76 -16.50 -41.37
C VAL A 272 9.08 -15.17 -42.07
N PRO A 273 8.21 -14.66 -42.98
CA PRO A 273 8.50 -13.45 -43.78
C PRO A 273 8.78 -12.21 -42.90
N LEU A 274 8.06 -12.03 -41.82
CA LEU A 274 8.23 -10.91 -40.88
C LEU A 274 9.66 -10.85 -40.30
N LEU A 275 10.23 -12.00 -39.95
CA LEU A 275 11.59 -12.07 -39.38
C LEU A 275 12.65 -11.79 -40.49
N ALA A 276 12.43 -12.30 -41.69
CA ALA A 276 13.32 -12.04 -42.83
C ALA A 276 13.35 -10.55 -43.19
N GLU A 277 12.19 -9.90 -43.24
CA GLU A 277 12.04 -8.48 -43.54
C GLU A 277 12.69 -7.61 -42.46
N ALA A 278 12.38 -7.88 -41.17
CA ALA A 278 12.98 -7.16 -40.06
C ALA A 278 14.52 -7.16 -40.09
N VAL A 279 15.14 -8.31 -40.38
CA VAL A 279 16.61 -8.40 -40.49
C VAL A 279 17.14 -7.72 -41.73
N LYS A 280 16.38 -7.74 -42.84
CA LYS A 280 16.75 -7.06 -44.11
C LYS A 280 16.76 -5.55 -43.94
N GLU A 281 15.84 -5.00 -43.16
CA GLU A 281 15.73 -3.58 -42.84
C GLU A 281 16.71 -3.12 -41.75
N GLY A 282 17.57 -3.99 -41.23
CA GLY A 282 18.53 -3.68 -40.18
C GLY A 282 17.95 -3.75 -38.76
N GLY A 283 16.75 -4.29 -38.61
CA GLY A 283 16.10 -4.50 -37.32
C GLY A 283 16.76 -5.60 -36.49
N ILE A 284 16.41 -5.61 -35.18
CA ILE A 284 16.88 -6.60 -34.20
C ILE A 284 15.76 -7.58 -33.93
N VAL A 285 16.07 -8.87 -33.99
CA VAL A 285 15.17 -9.95 -33.58
C VAL A 285 15.64 -10.47 -32.24
N LYS A 286 14.75 -10.40 -31.25
CA LYS A 286 14.96 -10.95 -29.90
C LYS A 286 13.90 -12.02 -29.61
N GLY A 287 14.26 -12.99 -28.78
CA GLY A 287 13.36 -14.02 -28.28
C GLY A 287 13.53 -14.23 -26.81
N MET A 288 12.53 -14.77 -26.15
CA MET A 288 12.56 -15.13 -24.73
C MET A 288 12.25 -16.63 -24.59
N ARG A 289 13.06 -17.33 -23.81
CA ARG A 289 12.81 -18.72 -23.48
C ARG A 289 11.95 -18.80 -22.21
N VAL A 290 10.77 -19.40 -22.36
CA VAL A 290 9.90 -19.70 -21.20
C VAL A 290 10.14 -21.16 -20.79
N PRO A 291 10.70 -21.43 -19.62
CA PRO A 291 10.93 -22.80 -19.14
C PRO A 291 9.61 -23.57 -18.98
N ALA A 292 9.62 -24.86 -19.24
CA ALA A 292 8.49 -25.78 -19.06
C ALA A 292 7.18 -25.40 -19.78
N SER A 293 7.24 -24.57 -20.84
CA SER A 293 6.07 -24.08 -21.59
C SER A 293 5.63 -24.97 -22.75
N ALA A 294 6.29 -26.11 -22.99
CA ALA A 294 5.97 -26.99 -24.12
C ALA A 294 4.54 -27.53 -24.13
N GLY A 295 3.85 -27.50 -22.99
CA GLY A 295 2.46 -27.93 -22.83
C GLY A 295 1.43 -26.79 -22.89
N PHE A 296 1.86 -25.54 -23.07
CA PHE A 296 0.94 -24.40 -23.11
C PHE A 296 0.05 -24.47 -24.35
N SER A 297 -1.24 -24.30 -24.18
CA SER A 297 -2.18 -24.10 -25.26
C SER A 297 -1.99 -22.72 -25.89
N ARG A 298 -2.51 -22.52 -27.09
CA ARG A 298 -2.44 -21.23 -27.77
C ARG A 298 -3.11 -20.12 -26.95
N THR A 299 -4.21 -20.43 -26.27
CA THR A 299 -4.94 -19.48 -25.42
C THR A 299 -4.16 -19.06 -24.15
N GLU A 300 -3.21 -19.90 -23.71
CA GLU A 300 -2.31 -19.57 -22.60
C GLU A 300 -1.09 -18.76 -23.04
N ILE A 301 -0.80 -18.75 -24.34
CA ILE A 301 0.30 -18.00 -24.95
C ILE A 301 -0.16 -16.61 -25.43
N ASP A 302 -1.42 -16.51 -25.93
CA ASP A 302 -2.05 -15.28 -26.38
C ASP A 302 -2.57 -14.44 -25.18
#